data_fee55e3378459e9efa9e2bbd91d417f5
#
_entry.id   fee55e3378459e9efa9e2bbd91d417f5
#
_cell.length_a   1.000
_cell.length_b   1.000
_cell.length_c   1.000
_cell.angle_alpha   90.00
_cell.angle_beta   90.00
_cell.angle_gamma   90.00
#
_symmetry.space_group_name_H-M   'P 1'
#
loop_
_entity.id
_entity.type
_entity.pdbx_description
1 polymer ?
#
loop_
_entity_poly.entity_id
_entity_poly.type
_entity_poly.pdbx_seq_one_letter_code
_entity_poly.pdbx_strand_id
1 'polypeptide(L)'
;SLHDALPILYGGLNRREITIFAGGSGAGKSLFLQNFAVNWALAGMNVAYISLELSEQLISMRLDAMVSGYSTKDVMRNMDDVDLKVRMKAKGAGRLRVKQMSNGVNCNDLRVFLREYEIASGEKIDCLLVDYLDLMMPISNKVSGSDLFIKDKYVSEELRNLAMERDLLMVTASQLNRGAVEEIE
;
A
#
# COMPACT_ATOMS: atom_id res chain seq x y z
N SER A 1 -10.36 1.54 13.57
CA SER A 1 -9.01 1.01 13.83
C SER A 1 -8.85 -0.38 13.23
N LEU A 2 -7.62 -0.88 13.13
CA LEU A 2 -7.34 -2.26 12.67
C LEU A 2 -8.05 -3.30 13.55
N HIS A 3 -8.21 -3.03 14.82
CA HIS A 3 -8.95 -3.87 15.76
C HIS A 3 -10.43 -4.00 15.42
N ASP A 4 -11.02 -2.98 14.81
CA ASP A 4 -12.44 -3.00 14.44
C ASP A 4 -12.69 -3.82 13.17
N ALA A 5 -11.67 -3.93 12.31
CA ALA A 5 -11.73 -4.73 11.07
C ALA A 5 -11.43 -6.23 11.30
N LEU A 6 -10.66 -6.58 12.33
CA LEU A 6 -10.25 -7.95 12.61
C LEU A 6 -11.42 -8.94 12.78
N PRO A 7 -12.52 -8.60 13.49
CA PRO A 7 -13.67 -9.49 13.60
C PRO A 7 -14.41 -9.74 12.28
N ILE A 8 -14.36 -8.74 11.38
CA ILE A 8 -15.01 -8.84 10.06
C ILE A 8 -14.21 -9.75 9.11
N LEU A 9 -12.90 -9.80 9.30
CA LEU A 9 -11.96 -10.52 8.44
C LEU A 9 -11.60 -11.94 8.93
N TYR A 10 -12.36 -12.53 9.80
CA TYR A 10 -12.16 -13.92 10.28
C TYR A 10 -10.70 -14.28 10.60
N GLY A 11 -10.11 -13.54 11.56
CA GLY A 11 -8.72 -13.79 11.96
C GLY A 11 -7.71 -12.82 11.38
N GLY A 12 -8.14 -11.81 10.64
CA GLY A 12 -7.32 -10.72 10.14
C GLY A 12 -6.71 -10.94 8.76
N LEU A 13 -5.74 -10.11 8.43
CA LEU A 13 -4.99 -10.18 7.18
C LEU A 13 -3.84 -11.17 7.33
N ASN A 14 -3.68 -12.06 6.36
CA ASN A 14 -2.68 -13.14 6.42
C ASN A 14 -1.57 -12.92 5.39
N ARG A 15 -0.37 -13.40 5.73
CA ARG A 15 0.73 -13.51 4.77
C ARG A 15 0.35 -14.46 3.64
N ARG A 16 0.94 -14.27 2.47
CA ARG A 16 0.76 -15.08 1.27
C ARG A 16 -0.62 -14.94 0.62
N GLU A 17 -1.41 -14.00 1.10
CA GLU A 17 -2.71 -13.63 0.56
C GLU A 17 -2.71 -12.19 0.08
N ILE A 18 -3.62 -11.87 -0.82
CA ILE A 18 -3.90 -10.49 -1.22
C ILE A 18 -5.24 -10.05 -0.64
N THR A 19 -5.25 -8.87 -0.06
CA THR A 19 -6.47 -8.20 0.38
C THR A 19 -6.68 -6.95 -0.46
N ILE A 20 -7.86 -6.83 -1.05
CA ILE A 20 -8.22 -5.72 -1.92
C ILE A 20 -9.39 -4.96 -1.28
N PHE A 21 -9.17 -3.68 -0.97
CA PHE A 21 -10.22 -2.78 -0.52
C PHE A 21 -10.81 -2.03 -1.71
N ALA A 22 -12.08 -2.25 -1.97
CA ALA A 22 -12.79 -1.61 -3.06
C ALA A 22 -13.60 -0.40 -2.55
N GLY A 23 -13.64 0.66 -3.34
CA GLY A 23 -14.41 1.85 -3.01
C GLY A 23 -14.43 2.86 -4.14
N GLY A 24 -15.45 3.73 -4.16
CA GLY A 24 -15.57 4.79 -5.13
C GLY A 24 -14.43 5.83 -5.02
N SER A 25 -14.35 6.70 -6.03
CA SER A 25 -13.42 7.84 -6.00
C SER A 25 -13.69 8.72 -4.78
N GLY A 26 -12.63 9.14 -4.08
CA GLY A 26 -12.75 9.98 -2.89
C GLY A 26 -13.18 9.24 -1.61
N ALA A 27 -13.31 7.91 -1.64
CA ALA A 27 -13.70 7.10 -0.47
C ALA A 27 -12.59 6.93 0.60
N GLY A 28 -11.45 7.62 0.46
CA GLY A 28 -10.37 7.57 1.44
C GLY A 28 -9.49 6.31 1.37
N LYS A 29 -9.50 5.59 0.25
CA LYS A 29 -8.71 4.35 0.07
C LYS A 29 -7.23 4.54 0.39
N SER A 30 -6.61 5.60 -0.13
CA SER A 30 -5.19 5.90 0.12
C SER A 30 -4.90 6.16 1.59
N LEU A 31 -5.77 6.91 2.27
CA LEU A 31 -5.62 7.15 3.72
C LEU A 31 -5.76 5.86 4.52
N PHE A 32 -6.65 4.98 4.10
CA PHE A 32 -6.84 3.68 4.72
C PHE A 32 -5.58 2.81 4.59
N LEU A 33 -5.01 2.70 3.38
CA LEU A 33 -3.75 2.00 3.16
C LEU A 33 -2.59 2.62 3.95
N GLN A 34 -2.52 3.94 4.03
CA GLN A 34 -1.50 4.64 4.80
C GLN A 34 -1.60 4.35 6.30
N ASN A 35 -2.82 4.24 6.86
CA ASN A 35 -3.02 3.83 8.24
C ASN A 35 -2.51 2.40 8.49
N PHE A 36 -2.77 1.46 7.58
CA PHE A 36 -2.19 0.11 7.68
C PHE A 36 -0.67 0.16 7.69
N ALA A 37 -0.07 0.92 6.78
CA ALA A 37 1.39 1.04 6.67
C ALA A 37 2.02 1.53 7.98
N VAL A 38 1.48 2.60 8.56
CA VAL A 38 1.95 3.15 9.84
C VAL A 38 1.77 2.16 10.97
N ASN A 39 0.60 1.56 11.10
CA ASN A 39 0.32 0.63 12.20
C ASN A 39 1.21 -0.61 12.16
N TRP A 40 1.45 -1.18 10.99
CA TRP A 40 2.33 -2.32 10.84
C TRP A 40 3.80 -1.97 11.09
N ALA A 41 4.26 -0.82 10.60
CA ALA A 41 5.61 -0.34 10.90
C ALA A 41 5.81 -0.13 12.40
N LEU A 42 4.86 0.51 13.08
CA LEU A 42 4.90 0.72 14.54
C LEU A 42 4.83 -0.61 15.32
N ALA A 43 4.22 -1.65 14.75
CA ALA A 43 4.21 -3.00 15.31
C ALA A 43 5.53 -3.78 15.08
N GLY A 44 6.51 -3.19 14.40
CA GLY A 44 7.84 -3.78 14.18
C GLY A 44 8.01 -4.46 12.82
N MET A 45 7.05 -4.39 11.92
CA MET A 45 7.13 -4.98 10.58
C MET A 45 7.82 -4.04 9.59
N ASN A 46 8.56 -4.60 8.64
CA ASN A 46 9.14 -3.84 7.54
C ASN A 46 8.13 -3.70 6.41
N VAL A 47 7.79 -2.47 6.08
CA VAL A 47 6.69 -2.13 5.17
C VAL A 47 7.21 -1.38 3.96
N ALA A 48 6.80 -1.80 2.77
CA ALA A 48 6.94 -1.05 1.54
C ALA A 48 5.57 -0.53 1.09
N TYR A 49 5.49 0.77 0.85
CA TYR A 49 4.31 1.45 0.33
C TYR A 49 4.60 1.97 -1.07
N ILE A 50 3.94 1.38 -2.06
CA ILE A 50 4.09 1.76 -3.47
C ILE A 50 2.96 2.67 -3.85
N SER A 51 3.29 3.91 -4.21
CA SER A 51 2.33 4.89 -4.70
C SER A 51 2.41 5.00 -6.22
N LEU A 52 1.29 4.80 -6.89
CA LEU A 52 1.19 4.91 -8.35
C LEU A 52 0.54 6.24 -8.81
N GLU A 53 0.05 7.02 -7.87
CA GLU A 53 -0.65 8.28 -8.15
C GLU A 53 0.02 9.47 -7.45
N LEU A 54 0.35 9.35 -6.17
CA LEU A 54 0.84 10.44 -5.35
C LEU A 54 2.37 10.40 -5.19
N SER A 55 2.98 11.58 -5.05
CA SER A 55 4.41 11.69 -4.82
C SER A 55 4.86 11.13 -3.46
N GLU A 56 6.12 10.70 -3.39
CA GLU A 56 6.73 10.23 -2.14
C GLU A 56 6.66 11.29 -1.04
N GLN A 57 6.87 12.57 -1.40
CA GLN A 57 6.84 13.68 -0.45
C GLN A 57 5.44 13.86 0.16
N LEU A 58 4.39 13.79 -0.67
CA LEU A 58 3.02 13.93 -0.18
C LEU A 58 2.62 12.76 0.72
N ILE A 59 2.98 11.55 0.36
CA ILE A 59 2.74 10.37 1.20
C ILE A 59 3.50 10.49 2.51
N SER A 60 4.80 10.80 2.47
CA SER A 60 5.63 10.95 3.67
C SER A 60 5.08 12.00 4.62
N MET A 61 4.66 13.15 4.09
CA MET A 61 4.01 14.20 4.90
C MET A 61 2.74 13.71 5.60
N ARG A 62 1.92 12.90 4.92
CA ARG A 62 0.71 12.32 5.51
C ARG A 62 1.04 11.30 6.60
N LEU A 63 2.05 10.46 6.37
CA LEU A 63 2.52 9.50 7.37
C LEU A 63 3.09 10.20 8.61
N ASP A 64 3.87 11.25 8.43
CA ASP A 64 4.40 12.07 9.51
C ASP A 64 3.28 12.74 10.32
N ALA A 65 2.24 13.23 9.64
CA ALA A 65 1.05 13.78 10.29
C ALA A 65 0.34 12.70 11.14
N MET A 66 0.17 11.50 10.62
CA MET A 66 -0.47 10.39 11.35
C MET A 66 0.33 9.99 12.60
N VAL A 67 1.64 9.95 12.50
CA VAL A 67 2.52 9.54 13.60
C VAL A 67 2.66 10.64 14.63
N SER A 68 2.84 11.89 14.21
CA SER A 68 3.07 13.04 15.12
C SER A 68 1.79 13.59 15.76
N GLY A 69 0.63 13.34 15.15
CA GLY A 69 -0.64 13.91 15.56
C GLY A 69 -0.89 15.35 15.07
N TYR A 70 0.02 15.91 14.28
CA TYR A 70 -0.18 17.19 13.60
C TYR A 70 -1.11 17.02 12.40
N SER A 71 -1.86 18.08 12.06
CA SER A 71 -2.56 18.12 10.79
C SER A 71 -1.54 18.22 9.64
N THR A 72 -1.90 17.75 8.44
CA THR A 72 -1.03 17.88 7.27
C THR A 72 -0.67 19.32 6.93
N LYS A 73 -1.52 20.29 7.30
CA LYS A 73 -1.26 21.73 7.13
C LYS A 73 -0.20 22.25 8.09
N ASP A 74 -0.10 21.65 9.27
CA ASP A 74 0.77 22.13 10.35
C ASP A 74 2.13 21.40 10.38
N VAL A 75 2.27 20.26 9.69
CA VAL A 75 3.53 19.50 9.63
C VAL A 75 4.68 20.39 9.15
N MET A 76 4.49 21.11 8.06
CA MET A 76 5.55 21.97 7.48
C MET A 76 5.94 23.14 8.37
N ARG A 77 5.03 23.62 9.22
CA ARG A 77 5.29 24.73 10.16
C ARG A 77 5.97 24.28 11.45
N ASN A 78 5.93 22.99 11.74
CA ASN A 78 6.40 22.41 13.01
C ASN A 78 7.37 21.23 12.74
N MET A 79 8.19 21.31 11.71
CA MET A 79 9.03 20.20 11.24
C MET A 79 9.93 19.61 12.33
N ASP A 80 10.54 20.45 13.16
CA ASP A 80 11.43 19.99 14.23
C ASP A 80 10.68 19.17 15.30
N ASP A 81 9.50 19.62 15.68
CA ASP A 81 8.66 18.90 16.67
C ASP A 81 8.06 17.63 16.06
N VAL A 82 7.65 17.68 14.80
CA VAL A 82 7.18 16.51 14.04
C VAL A 82 8.28 15.46 13.96
N ASP A 83 9.50 15.84 13.57
CA ASP A 83 10.65 14.93 13.49
C ASP A 83 10.96 14.29 14.84
N LEU A 84 10.96 15.09 15.92
CA LEU A 84 11.16 14.58 17.28
C LEU A 84 10.09 13.55 17.67
N LYS A 85 8.82 13.85 17.43
CA LYS A 85 7.69 12.95 17.75
C LYS A 85 7.72 11.67 16.93
N VAL A 86 8.05 11.77 15.64
CA VAL A 86 8.21 10.59 14.77
C VAL A 86 9.34 9.71 15.27
N ARG A 87 10.51 10.27 15.57
CA ARG A 87 11.65 9.52 16.12
C ARG A 87 11.33 8.85 17.44
N MET A 88 10.62 9.52 18.30
CA MET A 88 10.22 8.94 19.61
C MET A 88 9.26 7.75 19.44
N LYS A 89 8.26 7.88 18.57
CA LYS A 89 7.30 6.80 18.30
C LYS A 89 7.88 5.67 17.45
N ALA A 90 8.90 5.94 16.64
CA ALA A 90 9.57 4.96 15.79
C ALA A 90 10.58 4.08 16.55
N LYS A 91 10.81 4.31 17.85
CA LYS A 91 11.67 3.42 18.66
C LYS A 91 11.08 2.01 18.68
N GLY A 92 11.84 1.02 18.21
CA GLY A 92 11.38 -0.36 18.08
C GLY A 92 10.43 -0.63 16.89
N ALA A 93 10.14 0.38 16.08
CA ALA A 93 9.38 0.20 14.84
C ALA A 93 10.20 -0.52 13.78
N GLY A 94 9.49 -1.17 12.84
CA GLY A 94 10.07 -1.61 11.57
C GLY A 94 10.29 -0.41 10.63
N ARG A 95 10.88 -0.68 9.48
CA ARG A 95 11.11 0.34 8.47
C ARG A 95 9.87 0.51 7.60
N LEU A 96 9.56 1.75 7.27
CA LEU A 96 8.52 2.10 6.31
C LEU A 96 9.16 2.82 5.11
N ARG A 97 9.19 2.14 3.98
CA ARG A 97 9.72 2.67 2.73
C ARG A 97 8.57 3.07 1.79
N VAL A 98 8.51 4.33 1.45
CA VAL A 98 7.61 4.84 0.41
C VAL A 98 8.35 4.89 -0.92
N LYS A 99 7.73 4.41 -1.98
CA LYS A 99 8.26 4.46 -3.34
C LYS A 99 7.16 4.87 -4.31
N GLN A 100 7.41 5.93 -5.05
CA GLN A 100 6.58 6.29 -6.20
C GLN A 100 7.04 5.49 -7.42
N MET A 101 6.10 4.91 -8.14
CA MET A 101 6.32 4.26 -9.43
C MET A 101 5.36 4.83 -10.47
N SER A 102 5.73 4.72 -11.73
CA SER A 102 4.89 5.20 -12.85
C SER A 102 3.68 4.30 -13.07
N ASN A 103 2.63 4.88 -13.63
CA ASN A 103 1.52 4.09 -14.19
C ASN A 103 2.03 3.08 -15.22
N GLY A 104 1.39 1.92 -15.25
CA GLY A 104 1.79 0.84 -16.16
C GLY A 104 2.88 -0.08 -15.61
N VAL A 105 3.34 0.15 -14.38
CA VAL A 105 4.20 -0.78 -13.65
C VAL A 105 3.52 -2.15 -13.51
N ASN A 106 4.29 -3.22 -13.58
CA ASN A 106 3.83 -4.58 -13.40
C ASN A 106 4.49 -5.28 -12.20
N CYS A 107 4.10 -6.50 -11.91
CA CYS A 107 4.65 -7.24 -10.76
C CYS A 107 6.15 -7.54 -10.87
N ASN A 108 6.71 -7.60 -12.06
CA ASN A 108 8.16 -7.75 -12.22
C ASN A 108 8.91 -6.51 -11.73
N ASP A 109 8.36 -5.33 -11.94
CA ASP A 109 8.94 -4.08 -11.43
C ASP A 109 8.93 -4.07 -9.90
N LEU A 110 7.86 -4.59 -9.28
CA LEU A 110 7.78 -4.76 -7.83
C LEU A 110 8.80 -5.77 -7.32
N ARG A 111 9.01 -6.89 -8.03
CA ARG A 111 10.03 -7.89 -7.67
C ARG A 111 11.43 -7.29 -7.69
N VAL A 112 11.76 -6.52 -8.72
CA VAL A 112 13.05 -5.82 -8.82
C VAL A 112 13.24 -4.86 -7.65
N PHE A 113 12.24 -4.04 -7.37
CA PHE A 113 12.31 -3.10 -6.25
C PHE A 113 12.52 -3.80 -4.91
N LEU A 114 11.76 -4.86 -4.61
CA LEU A 114 11.88 -5.61 -3.36
C LEU A 114 13.27 -6.25 -3.22
N ARG A 115 13.76 -6.84 -4.30
CA ARG A 115 15.09 -7.45 -4.32
C ARG A 115 16.20 -6.42 -4.08
N GLU A 116 16.16 -5.30 -4.79
CA GLU A 116 17.15 -4.24 -4.64
C GLU A 116 17.14 -3.65 -3.22
N TYR A 117 15.94 -3.41 -2.69
CA TYR A 117 15.79 -2.92 -1.33
C TYR A 117 16.35 -3.90 -0.28
N GLU A 118 16.02 -5.17 -0.40
CA GLU A 118 16.50 -6.21 0.53
C GLU A 118 18.02 -6.36 0.47
N ILE A 119 18.62 -6.29 -0.73
CA ILE A 119 20.07 -6.33 -0.88
C ILE A 119 20.72 -5.09 -0.25
N ALA A 120 20.19 -3.92 -0.49
CA ALA A 120 20.76 -2.66 -0.01
C ALA A 120 20.60 -2.48 1.51
N SER A 121 19.47 -2.89 2.07
CA SER A 121 19.17 -2.72 3.51
C SER A 121 19.60 -3.90 4.38
N GLY A 122 19.77 -5.08 3.79
CA GLY A 122 19.95 -6.33 4.52
C GLY A 122 18.69 -6.84 5.23
N GLU A 123 17.54 -6.22 4.98
CA GLU A 123 16.28 -6.51 5.66
C GLU A 123 15.19 -6.94 4.67
N LYS A 124 14.40 -7.93 5.08
CA LYS A 124 13.27 -8.42 4.30
C LYS A 124 12.05 -7.53 4.51
N ILE A 125 11.32 -7.24 3.44
CA ILE A 125 9.99 -6.62 3.51
C ILE A 125 8.97 -7.66 3.95
N ASP A 126 8.17 -7.31 4.97
CA ASP A 126 7.07 -8.13 5.51
C ASP A 126 5.72 -7.81 4.86
N CYS A 127 5.48 -6.53 4.60
CA CYS A 127 4.22 -6.02 4.08
C CYS A 127 4.45 -5.17 2.84
N LEU A 128 3.65 -5.41 1.82
CA LEU A 128 3.62 -4.61 0.60
C LEU A 128 2.23 -4.03 0.39
N LEU A 129 2.15 -2.70 0.32
CA LEU A 129 0.93 -1.99 -0.02
C LEU A 129 1.10 -1.34 -1.39
N VAL A 130 0.11 -1.51 -2.24
CA VAL A 130 0.07 -0.91 -3.58
C VAL A 130 -1.13 0.03 -3.69
N ASP A 131 -0.88 1.29 -3.94
CA ASP A 131 -1.90 2.33 -4.02
C ASP A 131 -1.95 2.94 -5.42
N TYR A 132 -2.78 2.49 -6.32
CA TYR A 132 -3.76 1.41 -6.24
C TYR A 132 -3.68 0.47 -7.46
N LEU A 133 -4.26 -0.70 -7.34
CA LEU A 133 -4.18 -1.82 -8.29
C LEU A 133 -4.49 -1.43 -9.75
N ASP A 134 -5.52 -0.61 -9.97
CA ASP A 134 -6.06 -0.29 -11.31
C ASP A 134 -5.05 0.46 -12.20
N LEU A 135 -4.00 1.06 -11.60
CA LEU A 135 -2.93 1.74 -12.31
C LEU A 135 -1.78 0.80 -12.72
N MET A 136 -1.84 -0.46 -12.33
CA MET A 136 -0.89 -1.48 -12.74
C MET A 136 -1.26 -2.11 -14.09
N MET A 137 -0.28 -2.67 -14.75
CA MET A 137 -0.45 -3.48 -15.95
C MET A 137 -0.08 -4.94 -15.67
N PRO A 138 -0.75 -5.91 -16.31
CA PRO A 138 -0.36 -7.31 -16.20
C PRO A 138 0.96 -7.56 -16.94
N ILE A 139 1.72 -8.55 -16.49
CA ILE A 139 2.92 -9.03 -17.17
C ILE A 139 2.54 -9.70 -18.50
N SER A 140 1.38 -10.38 -18.53
CA SER A 140 0.90 -11.10 -19.71
C SER A 140 0.44 -10.14 -20.80
N ASN A 141 1.06 -10.23 -21.97
CA ASN A 141 0.68 -9.51 -23.20
C ASN A 141 -0.65 -10.02 -23.83
N LYS A 142 -1.26 -11.06 -23.25
CA LYS A 142 -2.50 -11.66 -23.75
C LYS A 142 -3.76 -10.84 -23.40
N VAL A 143 -3.61 -9.84 -22.55
CA VAL A 143 -4.71 -9.00 -22.10
C VAL A 143 -4.69 -7.69 -22.86
N SER A 144 -5.77 -7.40 -23.59
CA SER A 144 -5.98 -6.07 -24.15
C SER A 144 -6.19 -5.07 -23.04
N GLY A 145 -5.45 -3.96 -23.04
CA GLY A 145 -5.61 -2.88 -22.07
C GLY A 145 -6.97 -2.17 -22.14
N SER A 146 -7.82 -2.55 -23.12
CA SER A 146 -9.18 -2.01 -23.28
C SER A 146 -10.21 -2.68 -22.38
N ASP A 147 -9.96 -3.89 -21.87
CA ASP A 147 -10.83 -4.55 -20.91
C ASP A 147 -10.24 -4.42 -19.50
N LEU A 148 -10.64 -3.37 -18.81
CA LEU A 148 -10.15 -3.01 -17.48
C LEU A 148 -10.45 -4.10 -16.44
N PHE A 149 -11.57 -4.78 -16.55
CA PHE A 149 -11.96 -5.83 -15.61
C PHE A 149 -11.04 -7.05 -15.73
N ILE A 150 -10.78 -7.51 -16.96
CA ILE A 150 -9.85 -8.62 -17.23
C ILE A 150 -8.44 -8.23 -16.82
N LYS A 151 -8.01 -7.01 -17.13
CA LYS A 151 -6.71 -6.48 -16.73
C LYS A 151 -6.51 -6.55 -15.21
N ASP A 152 -7.45 -6.03 -14.44
CA ASP A 152 -7.36 -5.98 -12.97
C ASP A 152 -7.40 -7.38 -12.35
N LYS A 153 -8.15 -8.31 -12.94
CA LYS A 153 -8.15 -9.72 -12.55
C LYS A 153 -6.75 -10.34 -12.69
N TYR A 154 -6.10 -10.16 -13.84
CA TYR A 154 -4.74 -10.67 -14.05
C TYR A 154 -3.72 -10.03 -13.10
N VAL A 155 -3.79 -8.71 -12.92
CA VAL A 155 -2.92 -8.01 -11.97
C VAL A 155 -3.10 -8.53 -10.55
N SER A 156 -4.33 -8.74 -10.10
CA SER A 156 -4.59 -9.28 -8.75
C SER A 156 -4.06 -10.71 -8.57
N GLU A 157 -4.17 -11.57 -9.59
CA GLU A 157 -3.59 -12.91 -9.56
C GLU A 157 -2.05 -12.86 -9.50
N GLU A 158 -1.43 -11.98 -10.26
CA GLU A 158 0.03 -11.78 -10.26
C GLU A 158 0.54 -11.22 -8.91
N LEU A 159 -0.18 -10.28 -8.31
CA LEU A 159 0.12 -9.77 -6.96
C LEU A 159 -0.01 -10.86 -5.90
N ARG A 160 -1.03 -11.71 -6.00
CA ARG A 160 -1.18 -12.86 -5.11
C ARG A 160 0.00 -13.82 -5.24
N ASN A 161 0.43 -14.12 -6.45
CA ASN A 161 1.60 -14.96 -6.69
C ASN A 161 2.86 -14.34 -6.06
N LEU A 162 3.05 -13.03 -6.19
CA LEU A 162 4.16 -12.31 -5.55
C LEU A 162 4.10 -12.41 -4.02
N ALA A 163 2.92 -12.30 -3.44
CA ALA A 163 2.73 -12.46 -2.00
C ALA A 163 3.11 -13.88 -1.53
N MET A 164 2.75 -14.89 -2.30
CA MET A 164 3.11 -16.29 -2.02
C MET A 164 4.61 -16.55 -2.17
N GLU A 165 5.24 -16.06 -3.24
CA GLU A 165 6.67 -16.22 -3.51
C GLU A 165 7.53 -15.63 -2.40
N ARG A 166 7.15 -14.48 -1.85
CA ARG A 166 7.96 -13.71 -0.91
C ARG A 166 7.44 -13.71 0.51
N ASP A 167 6.42 -14.49 0.79
CA ASP A 167 5.79 -14.55 2.12
C ASP A 167 5.37 -13.16 2.64
N LEU A 168 4.69 -12.40 1.77
CA LEU A 168 4.27 -11.04 2.04
C LEU A 168 2.82 -10.97 2.55
N LEU A 169 2.59 -10.03 3.46
CA LEU A 169 1.29 -9.42 3.67
C LEU A 169 1.06 -8.41 2.53
N MET A 170 0.11 -8.70 1.64
CA MET A 170 -0.17 -7.89 0.46
C MET A 170 -1.51 -7.20 0.58
N VAL A 171 -1.52 -5.87 0.49
CA VAL A 171 -2.76 -5.08 0.50
C VAL A 171 -2.75 -4.07 -0.62
N THR A 172 -3.87 -3.94 -1.29
CA THR A 172 -4.10 -2.94 -2.31
C THR A 172 -5.52 -2.39 -2.23
N ALA A 173 -5.79 -1.39 -3.03
CA ALA A 173 -7.13 -0.86 -3.22
C ALA A 173 -7.51 -0.94 -4.70
N SER A 174 -8.81 -1.00 -4.96
CA SER A 174 -9.38 -0.90 -6.31
C SER A 174 -10.49 0.13 -6.33
N GLN A 175 -10.56 0.89 -7.42
CA GLN A 175 -11.58 1.90 -7.64
C GLN A 175 -12.78 1.23 -8.31
N LEU A 176 -13.95 1.27 -7.65
CA LEU A 176 -15.20 0.82 -8.26
C LEU A 176 -15.64 1.83 -9.32
N ASN A 177 -15.81 1.36 -10.54
CA ASN A 177 -16.44 2.14 -11.60
C ASN A 177 -17.93 2.32 -11.31
N ARG A 178 -18.49 3.49 -11.63
CA ARG A 178 -19.93 3.78 -11.42
C ARG A 178 -20.86 2.74 -12.03
N GLY A 179 -20.49 2.14 -13.18
CA GLY A 179 -21.26 1.08 -13.81
C GLY A 179 -21.33 -0.23 -13.04
N ALA A 180 -20.33 -0.55 -12.22
CA ALA A 180 -20.33 -1.74 -11.38
C ALA A 180 -21.20 -1.59 -10.12
N VAL A 181 -21.47 -0.35 -9.70
CA VAL A 181 -22.34 -0.06 -8.55
C VAL A 181 -23.81 -0.20 -8.93
N GLU A 182 -24.18 0.13 -10.18
CA GLU A 182 -25.55 0.00 -10.69
C GLU A 182 -25.98 -1.46 -10.92
N GLU A 183 -25.03 -2.40 -11.04
CA GLU A 183 -25.34 -3.85 -11.18
C GLU A 183 -25.52 -4.57 -9.83
N ILE A 184 -25.27 -3.90 -8.71
CA ILE A 184 -25.35 -4.50 -7.36
C ILE A 184 -26.64 -4.08 -6.62
N GLU A 185 -27.37 -3.07 -7.12
CA GLU A 185 -28.71 -2.68 -6.65
C GLU A 185 -29.81 -3.42 -7.42
#